data_ec6e71948848358c1a09d176f8c6f01e
#
_entry.id   ec6e71948848358c1a09d176f8c6f01e
#
_cell.length_a   1.000
_cell.length_b   1.000
_cell.length_c   1.000
_cell.angle_alpha   90.00
_cell.angle_beta   90.00
_cell.angle_gamma   90.00
#
_symmetry.space_group_name_H-M   'P 1'
#
loop_
_entity.id
_entity.type
_entity.pdbx_description
1 polymer ?
#
loop_
_entity_poly.entity_id
_entity_poly.type
_entity_poly.pdbx_seq_one_letter_code
_entity_poly.pdbx_strand_id
1 'polypeptide(L)'
;MIPLTDLVPHPLNANRMSDEMREKLKAHIKRTGRYPYLIVRPHPDQPDRYQVLDGHHRIAVLQELGHNDAACDIWDVDDREANVLVATLNRLEGQDVPIRRAQLIHELLGDMSMSDLAGLLPETDGQLEELHALLEFPADEIAALLDEQAEEEEKVLPRVLSFVVTPDQERLIEEAVELASDGTPGRDRKARGLANLAAHYMEEHHGKES
;
A
#
# COMPACT_ATOMS: atom_id res chain seq x y z
N MET A 1 -25.25 10.32 -8.37
CA MET A 1 -24.18 11.19 -8.88
C MET A 1 -24.02 12.33 -7.91
N ILE A 2 -22.79 12.61 -7.47
CA ILE A 2 -22.45 13.70 -6.55
C ILE A 2 -21.37 14.55 -7.23
N PRO A 3 -21.47 15.90 -7.19
CA PRO A 3 -20.41 16.76 -7.70
C PRO A 3 -19.06 16.47 -7.03
N LEU A 4 -17.99 16.41 -7.81
CA LEU A 4 -16.64 16.16 -7.27
C LEU A 4 -16.19 17.27 -6.29
N THR A 5 -16.76 18.47 -6.43
CA THR A 5 -16.52 19.61 -5.51
C THR A 5 -17.10 19.37 -4.12
N ASP A 6 -18.10 18.52 -3.99
CA ASP A 6 -18.79 18.25 -2.73
C ASP A 6 -18.21 17.03 -2.00
N LEU A 7 -17.24 16.36 -2.62
CA LEU A 7 -16.53 15.22 -2.05
C LEU A 7 -15.30 15.70 -1.27
N VAL A 8 -15.26 15.40 0.02
CA VAL A 8 -14.17 15.75 0.94
C VAL A 8 -13.39 14.49 1.29
N PRO A 9 -12.08 14.43 1.04
CA PRO A 9 -11.28 13.27 1.43
C PRO A 9 -11.32 13.04 2.94
N HIS A 10 -11.32 11.77 3.35
CA HIS A 10 -11.18 11.42 4.77
C HIS A 10 -9.78 11.81 5.27
N PRO A 11 -9.65 12.53 6.41
CA PRO A 11 -8.37 13.05 6.88
C PRO A 11 -7.35 11.94 7.20
N LEU A 12 -7.84 10.80 7.67
CA LEU A 12 -7.00 9.63 8.03
C LEU A 12 -6.82 8.65 6.87
N ASN A 13 -7.14 9.04 5.63
CA ASN A 13 -6.87 8.18 4.48
C ASN A 13 -5.36 7.97 4.31
N ALA A 14 -4.90 6.75 4.57
CA ALA A 14 -3.50 6.35 4.52
C ALA A 14 -3.09 5.80 3.14
N ASN A 15 -4.06 5.47 2.28
CA ASN A 15 -3.82 4.73 1.04
C ASN A 15 -3.13 5.60 -0.02
N ARG A 16 -2.08 5.05 -0.65
CA ARG A 16 -1.41 5.64 -1.82
C ARG A 16 -1.40 4.66 -2.98
N MET A 17 -1.47 5.20 -4.18
CA MET A 17 -1.38 4.46 -5.43
C MET A 17 -0.14 4.93 -6.20
N SER A 18 0.64 4.02 -6.75
CA SER A 18 1.77 4.38 -7.61
C SER A 18 1.30 5.08 -8.90
N ASP A 19 2.17 5.90 -9.48
CA ASP A 19 1.86 6.61 -10.73
C ASP A 19 1.53 5.63 -11.88
N GLU A 20 2.21 4.49 -11.94
CA GLU A 20 1.93 3.45 -12.93
C GLU A 20 0.49 2.91 -12.80
N MET A 21 0.06 2.59 -11.58
CA MET A 21 -1.29 2.09 -11.32
C MET A 21 -2.33 3.18 -11.57
N ARG A 22 -2.03 4.43 -11.26
CA ARG A 22 -2.90 5.58 -11.56
C ARG A 22 -3.11 5.75 -13.06
N GLU A 23 -2.08 5.65 -13.88
CA GLU A 23 -2.21 5.73 -15.33
C GLU A 23 -3.00 4.53 -15.91
N LYS A 24 -2.82 3.33 -15.36
CA LYS A 24 -3.64 2.16 -15.73
C LYS A 24 -5.12 2.37 -15.39
N LEU A 25 -5.42 2.88 -14.20
CA LEU A 25 -6.79 3.22 -13.79
C LEU A 25 -7.40 4.28 -14.71
N LYS A 26 -6.65 5.33 -15.02
CA LYS A 26 -7.05 6.41 -15.93
C LYS A 26 -7.34 5.89 -17.34
N ALA A 27 -6.47 5.06 -17.88
CA ALA A 27 -6.68 4.42 -19.18
C ALA A 27 -7.93 3.52 -19.18
N HIS A 28 -8.14 2.76 -18.09
CA HIS A 28 -9.34 1.94 -17.94
C HIS A 28 -10.62 2.77 -17.93
N ILE A 29 -10.71 3.80 -17.10
CA ILE A 29 -11.89 4.66 -17.00
C ILE A 29 -12.13 5.38 -18.32
N LYS A 30 -11.08 5.93 -18.95
CA LYS A 30 -11.17 6.59 -20.25
C LYS A 30 -11.73 5.66 -21.34
N ARG A 31 -11.31 4.39 -21.35
CA ARG A 31 -11.71 3.40 -22.36
C ARG A 31 -13.12 2.87 -22.14
N THR A 32 -13.51 2.64 -20.87
CA THR A 32 -14.74 1.91 -20.54
C THR A 32 -15.89 2.82 -20.09
N GLY A 33 -15.56 4.03 -19.59
CA GLY A 33 -16.50 4.89 -18.89
C GLY A 33 -17.00 4.30 -17.56
N ARG A 34 -16.38 3.22 -17.06
CA ARG A 34 -16.86 2.46 -15.90
C ARG A 34 -15.81 2.43 -14.80
N TYR A 35 -16.29 2.55 -13.57
CA TYR A 35 -15.52 2.39 -12.34
C TYR A 35 -16.46 1.94 -11.20
N PRO A 36 -15.96 1.27 -10.15
CA PRO A 36 -16.75 0.97 -8.95
C PRO A 36 -17.24 2.27 -8.30
N TYR A 37 -18.44 2.26 -7.73
CA TYR A 37 -18.98 3.42 -7.02
C TYR A 37 -18.02 3.84 -5.90
N LEU A 38 -17.92 5.15 -5.69
CA LEU A 38 -17.24 5.67 -4.51
C LEU A 38 -18.12 5.42 -3.29
N ILE A 39 -17.53 5.08 -2.15
CA ILE A 39 -18.27 4.96 -0.90
C ILE A 39 -18.08 6.26 -0.14
N VAL A 40 -19.18 6.91 0.22
CA VAL A 40 -19.19 8.20 0.89
C VAL A 40 -20.22 8.20 2.02
N ARG A 41 -20.04 9.11 2.99
CA ARG A 41 -21.07 9.41 3.99
C ARG A 41 -21.39 10.91 4.01
N PRO A 42 -22.53 11.36 4.58
CA PRO A 42 -22.71 12.76 4.90
C PRO A 42 -21.55 13.28 5.74
N HIS A 43 -21.03 14.47 5.41
CA HIS A 43 -19.89 15.01 6.16
C HIS A 43 -20.32 15.47 7.57
N PRO A 44 -19.64 15.05 8.65
CA PRO A 44 -20.09 15.34 10.00
C PRO A 44 -20.14 16.85 10.32
N ASP A 45 -19.19 17.65 9.77
CA ASP A 45 -19.04 19.07 10.10
C ASP A 45 -19.41 20.02 8.95
N GLN A 46 -19.66 19.52 7.74
CA GLN A 46 -19.92 20.36 6.55
C GLN A 46 -21.26 19.96 5.93
N PRO A 47 -22.34 20.71 6.19
CA PRO A 47 -23.64 20.47 5.56
C PRO A 47 -23.53 20.43 4.02
N ASP A 48 -24.32 19.60 3.40
CA ASP A 48 -24.41 19.41 1.94
C ASP A 48 -23.10 18.85 1.28
N ARG A 49 -22.13 18.40 2.07
CA ARG A 49 -20.93 17.73 1.60
C ARG A 49 -20.89 16.27 2.01
N TYR A 50 -19.99 15.52 1.37
CA TYR A 50 -19.83 14.09 1.62
C TYR A 50 -18.38 13.78 1.92
N GLN A 51 -18.13 13.04 2.99
CA GLN A 51 -16.82 12.53 3.33
C GLN A 51 -16.57 11.21 2.60
N VAL A 52 -15.45 11.11 1.92
CA VAL A 52 -15.07 9.93 1.12
C VAL A 52 -14.49 8.86 2.03
N LEU A 53 -15.09 7.67 2.05
CA LEU A 53 -14.61 6.51 2.78
C LEU A 53 -13.76 5.60 1.89
N ASP A 54 -14.15 5.46 0.61
CA ASP A 54 -13.39 4.72 -0.39
C ASP A 54 -13.48 5.38 -1.78
N GLY A 55 -12.39 5.26 -2.55
CA GLY A 55 -12.29 5.77 -3.92
C GLY A 55 -11.52 7.07 -4.08
N HIS A 56 -10.67 7.45 -3.14
CA HIS A 56 -9.84 8.67 -3.20
C HIS A 56 -9.02 8.77 -4.50
N HIS A 57 -8.41 7.69 -4.95
CA HIS A 57 -7.64 7.65 -6.22
C HIS A 57 -8.56 7.78 -7.44
N ARG A 58 -9.76 7.21 -7.35
CA ARG A 58 -10.79 7.33 -8.43
C ARG A 58 -11.22 8.77 -8.61
N ILE A 59 -11.41 9.53 -7.51
CA ILE A 59 -11.73 10.96 -7.56
C ILE A 59 -10.64 11.74 -8.31
N ALA A 60 -9.37 11.55 -7.94
CA ALA A 60 -8.25 12.24 -8.59
C ALA A 60 -8.22 11.96 -10.10
N VAL A 61 -8.39 10.70 -10.50
CA VAL A 61 -8.44 10.30 -11.92
C VAL A 61 -9.65 10.88 -12.64
N LEU A 62 -10.82 10.91 -12.02
CA LEU A 62 -12.02 11.51 -12.61
C LEU A 62 -11.83 13.01 -12.84
N GLN A 63 -11.23 13.74 -11.88
CA GLN A 63 -10.89 15.16 -12.03
C GLN A 63 -9.92 15.38 -13.21
N GLU A 64 -8.87 14.57 -13.32
CA GLU A 64 -7.93 14.62 -14.44
C GLU A 64 -8.57 14.35 -15.81
N LEU A 65 -9.61 13.50 -15.83
CA LEU A 65 -10.38 13.21 -17.04
C LEU A 65 -11.45 14.25 -17.35
N GLY A 66 -11.60 15.27 -16.50
CA GLY A 66 -12.55 16.37 -16.70
C GLY A 66 -14.00 16.05 -16.35
N HIS A 67 -14.23 15.02 -15.51
CA HIS A 67 -15.55 14.75 -14.97
C HIS A 67 -15.93 15.81 -13.94
N ASN A 68 -17.21 16.18 -13.87
CA ASN A 68 -17.73 17.13 -12.89
C ASN A 68 -18.38 16.42 -11.68
N ASP A 69 -18.78 15.18 -11.85
CA ASP A 69 -19.49 14.38 -10.86
C ASP A 69 -19.01 12.93 -10.86
N ALA A 70 -19.34 12.20 -9.79
CA ALA A 70 -19.03 10.79 -9.64
C ALA A 70 -20.24 9.99 -9.16
N ALA A 71 -20.27 8.72 -9.55
CA ALA A 71 -21.23 7.75 -9.03
C ALA A 71 -20.80 7.33 -7.62
N CYS A 72 -21.65 7.60 -6.63
CA CYS A 72 -21.39 7.33 -5.23
C CYS A 72 -22.49 6.48 -4.62
N ASP A 73 -22.11 5.64 -3.68
CA ASP A 73 -22.97 4.96 -2.73
C ASP A 73 -22.87 5.68 -1.39
N ILE A 74 -24.01 6.09 -0.82
CA ILE A 74 -24.05 6.89 0.40
C ILE A 74 -24.39 5.97 1.55
N TRP A 75 -23.44 5.87 2.51
CA TRP A 75 -23.59 5.07 3.71
C TRP A 75 -23.83 6.00 4.91
N ASP A 76 -24.85 5.70 5.68
CA ASP A 76 -25.17 6.43 6.92
C ASP A 76 -24.45 5.74 8.08
N VAL A 77 -23.23 6.19 8.35
CA VAL A 77 -22.34 5.62 9.36
C VAL A 77 -21.78 6.73 10.24
N ASP A 78 -21.56 6.41 11.52
CA ASP A 78 -20.94 7.31 12.50
C ASP A 78 -19.42 7.44 12.28
N ASP A 79 -18.74 8.28 13.05
CA ASP A 79 -17.30 8.54 12.93
C ASP A 79 -16.47 7.29 13.22
N ARG A 80 -16.88 6.51 14.21
CA ARG A 80 -16.18 5.27 14.57
C ARG A 80 -16.24 4.25 13.43
N GLU A 81 -17.44 4.01 12.90
CA GLU A 81 -17.63 3.06 11.80
C GLU A 81 -16.94 3.54 10.53
N ALA A 82 -16.97 4.84 10.23
CA ALA A 82 -16.25 5.45 9.13
C ALA A 82 -14.73 5.19 9.22
N ASN A 83 -14.13 5.37 10.40
CA ASN A 83 -12.73 5.08 10.65
C ASN A 83 -12.39 3.60 10.44
N VAL A 84 -13.23 2.68 10.93
CA VAL A 84 -13.06 1.23 10.71
C VAL A 84 -13.14 0.90 9.23
N LEU A 85 -14.12 1.47 8.51
CA LEU A 85 -14.28 1.25 7.07
C LEU A 85 -13.07 1.75 6.28
N VAL A 86 -12.59 2.96 6.55
CA VAL A 86 -11.38 3.51 5.89
C VAL A 86 -10.18 2.63 6.18
N ALA A 87 -10.02 2.18 7.43
CA ALA A 87 -8.95 1.26 7.82
C ALA A 87 -8.99 -0.07 7.07
N THR A 88 -10.17 -0.63 6.91
CA THR A 88 -10.38 -1.95 6.29
C THR A 88 -10.29 -1.89 4.77
N LEU A 89 -11.03 -0.97 4.14
CA LEU A 89 -11.13 -0.88 2.68
C LEU A 89 -9.80 -0.48 2.04
N ASN A 90 -9.07 0.46 2.64
CA ASN A 90 -7.76 0.87 2.14
C ASN A 90 -6.75 -0.30 2.08
N ARG A 91 -6.77 -1.18 3.07
CA ARG A 91 -5.86 -2.34 3.14
C ARG A 91 -6.11 -3.36 2.04
N LEU A 92 -7.35 -3.46 1.57
CA LEU A 92 -7.73 -4.39 0.49
C LEU A 92 -7.34 -3.88 -0.90
N GLU A 93 -7.15 -2.57 -1.08
CA GLU A 93 -7.01 -1.94 -2.40
C GLU A 93 -5.66 -1.22 -2.64
N GLY A 94 -4.75 -1.11 -1.66
CA GLY A 94 -3.51 -0.37 -1.84
C GLY A 94 -2.45 -0.58 -0.77
N GLN A 95 -1.43 0.29 -0.77
CA GLN A 95 -0.40 0.35 0.27
C GLN A 95 -0.64 1.57 1.15
N ASP A 96 -0.71 1.35 2.45
CA ASP A 96 -0.89 2.42 3.42
C ASP A 96 0.46 3.10 3.72
N VAL A 97 0.41 4.40 3.96
CA VAL A 97 1.51 5.15 4.57
C VAL A 97 1.55 4.81 6.05
N PRO A 98 2.63 4.20 6.58
CA PRO A 98 2.64 3.63 7.94
C PRO A 98 2.24 4.60 9.04
N ILE A 99 2.72 5.86 8.99
CA ILE A 99 2.38 6.86 10.00
C ILE A 99 0.89 7.24 9.99
N ARG A 100 0.27 7.35 8.82
CA ARG A 100 -1.17 7.62 8.72
C ARG A 100 -2.00 6.44 9.18
N ARG A 101 -1.49 5.22 8.91
CA ARG A 101 -2.10 3.99 9.44
C ARG A 101 -2.03 3.97 10.96
N ALA A 102 -0.88 4.30 11.54
CA ALA A 102 -0.71 4.41 12.99
C ALA A 102 -1.67 5.45 13.61
N GLN A 103 -1.83 6.63 13.00
CA GLN A 103 -2.78 7.65 13.46
C GLN A 103 -4.22 7.12 13.46
N LEU A 104 -4.64 6.43 12.40
CA LEU A 104 -5.97 5.82 12.33
C LEU A 104 -6.18 4.76 13.42
N ILE A 105 -5.19 3.88 13.65
CA ILE A 105 -5.23 2.89 14.74
C ILE A 105 -5.33 3.57 16.10
N HIS A 106 -4.58 4.64 16.34
CA HIS A 106 -4.62 5.40 17.58
C HIS A 106 -6.01 6.00 17.86
N GLU A 107 -6.65 6.61 16.86
CA GLU A 107 -8.01 7.11 16.97
C GLU A 107 -9.01 6.00 17.35
N LEU A 108 -8.89 4.84 16.69
CA LEU A 108 -9.74 3.71 16.99
C LEU A 108 -9.52 3.14 18.39
N LEU A 109 -8.28 3.17 18.92
CA LEU A 109 -7.96 2.75 20.29
C LEU A 109 -8.54 3.67 21.36
N GLY A 110 -8.93 4.90 21.01
CA GLY A 110 -9.69 5.78 21.90
C GLY A 110 -11.07 5.22 22.29
N ASP A 111 -11.65 4.40 21.39
CA ASP A 111 -13.02 3.87 21.53
C ASP A 111 -13.09 2.35 21.67
N MET A 112 -12.00 1.63 21.38
CA MET A 112 -11.96 0.16 21.30
C MET A 112 -10.69 -0.40 21.94
N SER A 113 -10.77 -1.66 22.40
CA SER A 113 -9.57 -2.37 22.82
C SER A 113 -8.74 -2.87 21.63
N MET A 114 -7.44 -3.12 21.85
CA MET A 114 -6.53 -3.70 20.85
C MET A 114 -7.09 -5.03 20.30
N SER A 115 -7.61 -5.89 21.19
CA SER A 115 -8.18 -7.19 20.82
C SER A 115 -9.44 -7.07 19.98
N ASP A 116 -10.29 -6.05 20.25
CA ASP A 116 -11.47 -5.79 19.42
C ASP A 116 -11.07 -5.32 18.02
N LEU A 117 -10.04 -4.47 17.93
CA LEU A 117 -9.49 -4.00 16.67
C LEU A 117 -8.89 -5.14 15.83
N ALA A 118 -8.12 -6.03 16.45
CA ALA A 118 -7.57 -7.20 15.76
C ALA A 118 -8.67 -8.16 15.22
N GLY A 119 -9.85 -8.14 15.84
CA GLY A 119 -11.02 -8.87 15.33
C GLY A 119 -11.70 -8.20 14.11
N LEU A 120 -11.48 -6.91 13.90
CA LEU A 120 -12.12 -6.13 12.83
C LEU A 120 -11.17 -5.82 11.67
N LEU A 121 -9.89 -5.68 11.95
CA LEU A 121 -8.86 -5.29 10.99
C LEU A 121 -8.06 -6.49 10.52
N PRO A 122 -7.42 -6.44 9.36
CA PRO A 122 -6.58 -7.53 8.86
C PRO A 122 -5.25 -7.69 9.61
N GLU A 123 -4.89 -6.76 10.50
CA GLU A 123 -3.70 -6.80 11.33
C GLU A 123 -3.86 -7.74 12.52
N THR A 124 -2.77 -8.37 12.91
CA THR A 124 -2.65 -9.11 14.19
C THR A 124 -2.42 -8.15 15.36
N ASP A 125 -2.64 -8.62 16.61
CA ASP A 125 -2.37 -7.83 17.83
C ASP A 125 -0.94 -7.24 17.82
N GLY A 126 0.08 -8.05 17.46
CA GLY A 126 1.47 -7.60 17.40
C GLY A 126 1.72 -6.52 16.34
N GLN A 127 1.07 -6.61 15.18
CA GLN A 127 1.17 -5.59 14.14
C GLN A 127 0.48 -4.28 14.55
N LEU A 128 -0.63 -4.35 15.28
CA LEU A 128 -1.29 -3.18 15.83
C LEU A 128 -0.44 -2.50 16.92
N GLU A 129 0.24 -3.28 17.76
CA GLU A 129 1.19 -2.76 18.76
C GLU A 129 2.37 -2.06 18.09
N GLU A 130 2.96 -2.64 17.04
CA GLU A 130 4.04 -2.03 16.26
C GLU A 130 3.60 -0.71 15.61
N LEU A 131 2.41 -0.69 15.00
CA LEU A 131 1.86 0.52 14.40
C LEU A 131 1.60 1.61 15.46
N HIS A 132 1.03 1.24 16.61
CA HIS A 132 0.79 2.19 17.70
C HIS A 132 2.09 2.78 18.24
N ALA A 133 3.13 1.96 18.40
CA ALA A 133 4.44 2.38 18.87
C ALA A 133 5.11 3.43 17.96
N LEU A 134 4.77 3.47 16.65
CA LEU A 134 5.29 4.49 15.74
C LEU A 134 4.91 5.92 16.18
N LEU A 135 3.80 6.10 16.89
CA LEU A 135 3.36 7.42 17.36
C LEU A 135 4.07 7.91 18.63
N GLU A 136 4.83 7.04 19.29
CA GLU A 136 5.65 7.42 20.47
C GLU A 136 6.91 8.18 20.05
N PHE A 137 7.28 8.15 18.75
CA PHE A 137 8.39 8.92 18.20
C PHE A 137 7.98 10.36 17.88
N PRO A 138 8.87 11.34 18.03
CA PRO A 138 8.63 12.72 17.61
C PRO A 138 8.26 12.79 16.11
N ALA A 139 7.24 13.58 15.78
CA ALA A 139 6.70 13.65 14.42
C ALA A 139 7.72 14.15 13.37
N ASP A 140 8.70 14.95 13.78
CA ASP A 140 9.82 15.44 12.98
C ASP A 140 10.86 14.35 12.71
N GLU A 141 11.13 13.46 13.66
CA GLU A 141 12.00 12.29 13.44
C GLU A 141 11.35 11.29 12.49
N ILE A 142 10.03 11.08 12.62
CA ILE A 142 9.28 10.19 11.72
C ILE A 142 9.23 10.77 10.30
N ALA A 143 9.01 12.08 10.15
CA ALA A 143 9.01 12.74 8.85
C ALA A 143 10.38 12.63 8.16
N ALA A 144 11.48 12.81 8.89
CA ALA A 144 12.83 12.64 8.38
C ALA A 144 13.12 11.19 7.97
N LEU A 145 12.70 10.20 8.77
CA LEU A 145 12.83 8.77 8.45
C LEU A 145 11.98 8.36 7.23
N LEU A 146 10.80 8.96 7.05
CA LEU A 146 9.94 8.68 5.90
C LEU A 146 10.45 9.34 4.62
N ASP A 147 11.04 10.54 4.70
CA ASP A 147 11.70 11.19 3.54
C ASP A 147 12.97 10.42 3.15
N GLU A 148 13.77 9.96 4.11
CA GLU A 148 14.94 9.12 3.87
C GLU A 148 14.55 7.75 3.31
N GLN A 149 13.47 7.13 3.80
CA GLN A 149 12.93 5.88 3.27
C GLN A 149 12.29 6.06 1.89
N ALA A 150 11.60 7.17 1.61
CA ALA A 150 11.01 7.42 0.29
C ALA A 150 12.08 7.57 -0.80
N GLU A 151 13.26 8.12 -0.48
CA GLU A 151 14.40 8.16 -1.39
C GLU A 151 15.16 6.81 -1.48
N GLU A 152 15.13 5.99 -0.42
CA GLU A 152 15.74 4.65 -0.41
C GLU A 152 14.78 3.56 -0.91
N GLU A 153 13.47 3.66 -0.69
CA GLU A 153 12.48 2.66 -1.13
C GLU A 153 12.42 2.50 -2.65
N GLU A 154 12.75 3.51 -3.42
CA GLU A 154 12.90 3.34 -4.88
C GLU A 154 14.11 2.45 -5.24
N LYS A 155 15.08 2.32 -4.31
CA LYS A 155 16.31 1.53 -4.50
C LYS A 155 16.31 0.16 -3.80
N VAL A 156 15.49 -0.06 -2.78
CA VAL A 156 15.60 -1.21 -1.86
C VAL A 156 14.36 -2.09 -1.77
N LEU A 157 13.26 -1.78 -2.48
CA LEU A 157 12.10 -2.67 -2.49
C LEU A 157 12.45 -4.04 -3.09
N PRO A 158 12.16 -5.15 -2.39
CA PRO A 158 12.32 -6.49 -2.94
C PRO A 158 11.50 -6.62 -4.23
N ARG A 159 12.16 -6.96 -5.33
CA ARG A 159 11.50 -7.23 -6.61
C ARG A 159 11.33 -8.72 -6.80
N VAL A 160 10.16 -9.15 -7.29
CA VAL A 160 9.94 -10.54 -7.66
C VAL A 160 10.45 -10.75 -9.09
N LEU A 161 11.40 -11.67 -9.24
CA LEU A 161 11.84 -12.17 -10.54
C LEU A 161 11.13 -13.51 -10.80
N SER A 162 10.42 -13.61 -11.92
CA SER A 162 9.71 -14.83 -12.31
C SER A 162 10.23 -15.33 -13.66
N PHE A 163 10.55 -16.62 -13.74
CA PHE A 163 11.00 -17.27 -14.96
C PHE A 163 10.14 -18.49 -15.23
N VAL A 164 9.89 -18.75 -16.52
CA VAL A 164 9.28 -20.01 -16.96
C VAL A 164 10.42 -20.95 -17.36
N VAL A 165 10.58 -22.05 -16.64
CA VAL A 165 11.68 -23.01 -16.81
C VAL A 165 11.13 -24.43 -16.98
N THR A 166 11.93 -25.30 -17.60
CA THR A 166 11.63 -26.74 -17.64
C THR A 166 11.98 -27.39 -16.29
N PRO A 167 11.44 -28.59 -15.97
CA PRO A 167 11.76 -29.28 -14.73
C PRO A 167 13.27 -29.56 -14.53
N ASP A 168 14.01 -29.78 -15.61
CA ASP A 168 15.47 -29.98 -15.52
C ASP A 168 16.21 -28.69 -15.23
N GLN A 169 15.76 -27.56 -15.80
CA GLN A 169 16.30 -26.23 -15.50
C GLN A 169 15.97 -25.79 -14.07
N GLU A 170 14.75 -26.07 -13.58
CA GLU A 170 14.35 -25.78 -12.22
C GLU A 170 15.28 -26.48 -11.23
N ARG A 171 15.50 -27.78 -11.39
CA ARG A 171 16.39 -28.56 -10.51
C ARG A 171 17.81 -28.01 -10.52
N LEU A 172 18.37 -27.70 -11.71
CA LEU A 172 19.72 -27.15 -11.84
C LEU A 172 19.86 -25.78 -11.16
N ILE A 173 18.84 -24.91 -11.34
CA ILE A 173 18.83 -23.57 -10.73
C ILE A 173 18.72 -23.68 -9.21
N GLU A 174 17.84 -24.55 -8.69
CA GLU A 174 17.68 -24.73 -7.24
C GLU A 174 18.95 -25.26 -6.60
N GLU A 175 19.60 -26.27 -7.21
CA GLU A 175 20.87 -26.82 -6.73
C GLU A 175 21.99 -25.77 -6.74
N ALA A 176 22.11 -24.97 -7.79
CA ALA A 176 23.11 -23.94 -7.91
C ALA A 176 22.89 -22.81 -6.89
N VAL A 177 21.64 -22.37 -6.71
CA VAL A 177 21.27 -21.33 -5.73
C VAL A 177 21.53 -21.81 -4.29
N GLU A 178 21.25 -23.08 -4.00
CA GLU A 178 21.52 -23.68 -2.69
C GLU A 178 23.01 -23.76 -2.39
N LEU A 179 23.84 -24.17 -3.36
CA LEU A 179 25.29 -24.20 -3.25
C LEU A 179 25.91 -22.81 -3.06
N ALA A 180 25.35 -21.80 -3.73
CA ALA A 180 25.84 -20.41 -3.62
C ALA A 180 25.27 -19.66 -2.41
N SER A 181 24.31 -20.25 -1.68
CA SER A 181 23.84 -19.68 -0.43
C SER A 181 24.92 -19.83 0.64
N ASP A 182 25.12 -18.78 1.46
CA ASP A 182 26.12 -18.76 2.54
C ASP A 182 25.80 -19.67 3.75
N GLY A 183 24.77 -20.50 3.64
CA GLY A 183 24.28 -21.37 4.70
C GLY A 183 23.53 -20.66 5.83
N THR A 184 23.45 -19.34 5.83
CA THR A 184 22.74 -18.56 6.85
C THR A 184 21.23 -18.72 6.66
N PRO A 185 20.47 -19.18 7.67
CA PRO A 185 19.03 -19.29 7.55
C PRO A 185 18.36 -17.91 7.44
N GLY A 186 17.33 -17.80 6.60
CA GLY A 186 16.59 -16.55 6.41
C GLY A 186 15.60 -16.67 5.26
N ARG A 187 14.61 -15.78 5.23
CA ARG A 187 13.58 -15.75 4.16
C ARG A 187 14.16 -15.39 2.79
N ASP A 188 15.29 -14.69 2.78
CA ASP A 188 16.02 -14.20 1.60
C ASP A 188 17.17 -15.13 1.14
N ARG A 189 17.32 -16.32 1.76
CA ARG A 189 18.40 -17.27 1.45
C ARG A 189 18.55 -17.57 -0.05
N LYS A 190 17.43 -17.89 -0.73
CA LYS A 190 17.44 -18.17 -2.17
C LYS A 190 17.80 -16.92 -2.99
N ALA A 191 17.36 -15.74 -2.57
CA ALA A 191 17.69 -14.47 -3.24
C ALA A 191 19.20 -14.16 -3.11
N ARG A 192 19.79 -14.35 -1.93
CA ARG A 192 21.25 -14.20 -1.72
C ARG A 192 22.03 -15.20 -2.56
N GLY A 193 21.64 -16.47 -2.56
CA GLY A 193 22.29 -17.48 -3.39
C GLY A 193 22.27 -17.11 -4.88
N LEU A 194 21.14 -16.63 -5.40
CA LEU A 194 21.03 -16.16 -6.78
C LEU A 194 21.91 -14.93 -7.05
N ALA A 195 21.98 -13.98 -6.12
CA ALA A 195 22.82 -12.80 -6.23
C ALA A 195 24.31 -13.17 -6.24
N ASN A 196 24.74 -14.10 -5.37
CA ASN A 196 26.10 -14.60 -5.32
C ASN A 196 26.51 -15.32 -6.63
N LEU A 197 25.62 -16.13 -7.20
CA LEU A 197 25.84 -16.77 -8.49
C LEU A 197 26.02 -15.73 -9.60
N ALA A 198 25.14 -14.72 -9.65
CA ALA A 198 25.23 -13.67 -10.63
C ALA A 198 26.51 -12.84 -10.50
N ALA A 199 26.90 -12.49 -9.27
CA ALA A 199 28.13 -11.75 -9.00
C ALA A 199 29.37 -12.56 -9.45
N HIS A 200 29.44 -13.82 -9.08
CA HIS A 200 30.54 -14.71 -9.47
C HIS A 200 30.65 -14.86 -10.99
N TYR A 201 29.53 -15.04 -11.68
CA TYR A 201 29.51 -15.12 -13.13
C TYR A 201 30.01 -13.84 -13.80
N MET A 202 29.60 -12.67 -13.27
CA MET A 202 30.04 -11.36 -13.78
C MET A 202 31.55 -11.14 -13.56
N GLU A 203 32.08 -11.49 -12.40
CA GLU A 203 33.51 -11.40 -12.09
C GLU A 203 34.36 -12.25 -13.05
N GLU A 204 33.93 -13.49 -13.32
CA GLU A 204 34.67 -14.39 -14.24
C GLU A 204 34.64 -13.92 -15.69
N HIS A 205 33.62 -13.17 -16.12
CA HIS A 205 33.44 -12.80 -17.52
C HIS A 205 33.81 -11.35 -17.82
N HIS A 206 33.72 -10.41 -16.86
CA HIS A 206 34.26 -9.05 -17.03
C HIS A 206 35.78 -8.95 -16.94
N GLY A 207 36.46 -9.93 -16.34
CA GLY A 207 37.92 -10.00 -16.31
C GLY A 207 38.59 -10.41 -17.65
N LYS A 208 37.81 -10.70 -18.71
CA LYS A 208 38.34 -11.16 -19.99
C LYS A 208 38.29 -10.12 -21.13
N GLU A 209 37.81 -8.90 -20.85
CA GLU A 209 37.76 -7.79 -21.83
C GLU A 209 38.76 -6.65 -21.52
N SER A 210 39.91 -6.95 -20.92
CA SER A 210 41.01 -5.97 -20.75
C SER A 210 42.28 -6.48 -21.34
#